data_2b3bc340906b83c47c1c0620294794d3
#
_entry.id   2b3bc340906b83c47c1c0620294794d3
#
_cell.length_a   1.000
_cell.length_b   1.000
_cell.length_c   1.000
_cell.angle_alpha   90.00
_cell.angle_beta   90.00
_cell.angle_gamma   90.00
#
_symmetry.space_group_name_H-M   'P 1'
#
loop_
_entity.id
_entity.type
_entity.pdbx_description
1 polymer ?
#
loop_
_entity_poly.entity_id
_entity_poly.type
_entity_poly.pdbx_seq_one_letter_code
_entity_poly.pdbx_strand_id
1 'polypeptide(L)'
;MYNFDETNTRKVLSSLFTADAIIHMPWPLGDMTGPDQLYDTCYKPLLKSVPDIERRDWIVVGGLTKAGDEWVGCGGHYTGTFMAPWLDIPPTGHLVHMRFHEFYKFQDGKVVEVQAIWDIPEVMMQANAWPMAPSLGREYHIPGPATLDGIVLGPWNEQKSNRSCSLIVEMLEHMKLHPSTGGPEVMEMERFWHAKMNWYGPAGIGTGRGISGFRHWHQIPFLNGMPDRGKFVDEIVYHFFGDDDYAAVTGWPNMIQTLSDDGWMGIAPSGKRINMCSLDFWRIEDGLIRENWVLVDLLDVYHQLGVDVLARMREFNKCRNLTID
;
A
#
# COMPACT_ATOMS: atom_id res chain seq x y z
N MET A 1 -2.71 -4.87 20.12
CA MET A 1 -1.38 -4.29 20.24
C MET A 1 -1.48 -2.87 20.76
N TYR A 2 -1.53 -2.74 22.07
CA TYR A 2 -1.75 -1.47 22.74
C TYR A 2 -0.54 -1.06 23.59
N ASN A 3 0.58 -1.76 23.46
CA ASN A 3 1.78 -1.48 24.26
C ASN A 3 3.03 -1.63 23.40
N PHE A 4 3.45 -0.53 22.82
CA PHE A 4 4.62 -0.42 21.95
C PHE A 4 5.86 0.07 22.70
N ASP A 5 6.04 -0.30 23.99
CA ASP A 5 7.30 0.04 24.65
C ASP A 5 8.51 -0.63 23.97
N GLU A 6 9.66 0.01 24.03
CA GLU A 6 10.87 -0.42 23.36
C GLU A 6 11.26 -1.86 23.71
N THR A 7 11.24 -2.20 25.01
CA THR A 7 11.68 -3.51 25.48
C THR A 7 10.82 -4.63 24.93
N ASN A 8 9.49 -4.46 24.99
CA ASN A 8 8.54 -5.45 24.50
C ASN A 8 8.58 -5.57 22.97
N THR A 9 8.63 -4.44 22.29
CA THR A 9 8.65 -4.42 20.81
C THR A 9 9.91 -5.10 20.26
N ARG A 10 11.10 -4.77 20.79
CA ARG A 10 12.35 -5.45 20.39
C ARG A 10 12.32 -6.94 20.67
N LYS A 11 11.80 -7.34 21.84
CA LYS A 11 11.66 -8.75 22.20
C LYS A 11 10.75 -9.50 21.19
N VAL A 12 9.63 -8.92 20.83
CA VAL A 12 8.69 -9.54 19.87
C VAL A 12 9.35 -9.64 18.50
N LEU A 13 9.93 -8.56 17.99
CA LEU A 13 10.63 -8.56 16.71
C LEU A 13 11.75 -9.61 16.67
N SER A 14 12.63 -9.64 17.68
CA SER A 14 13.72 -10.64 17.75
C SER A 14 13.22 -12.09 17.85
N SER A 15 12.03 -12.29 18.42
CA SER A 15 11.43 -13.63 18.51
C SER A 15 10.83 -14.12 17.20
N LEU A 16 10.39 -13.21 16.34
CA LEU A 16 9.69 -13.53 15.07
C LEU A 16 10.62 -13.50 13.86
N PHE A 17 11.61 -12.63 13.84
CA PHE A 17 12.47 -12.39 12.68
C PHE A 17 13.78 -13.19 12.76
N THR A 18 14.36 -13.47 11.59
CA THR A 18 15.78 -13.81 11.52
C THR A 18 16.63 -12.53 11.70
N ALA A 19 17.87 -12.68 12.17
CA ALA A 19 18.75 -11.54 12.40
C ALA A 19 19.12 -10.79 11.11
N ASP A 20 19.06 -11.48 10.00
CA ASP A 20 19.41 -11.03 8.64
C ASP A 20 18.18 -10.83 7.74
N ALA A 21 16.98 -10.78 8.31
CA ALA A 21 15.75 -10.55 7.55
C ALA A 21 15.86 -9.31 6.67
N ILE A 22 15.49 -9.43 5.40
CA ILE A 22 15.47 -8.33 4.45
C ILE A 22 14.17 -7.54 4.68
N ILE A 23 14.26 -6.22 4.81
CA ILE A 23 13.13 -5.38 5.12
C ILE A 23 13.06 -4.25 4.13
N HIS A 24 11.96 -4.18 3.40
CA HIS A 24 11.63 -3.12 2.46
C HIS A 24 10.53 -2.24 3.04
N MET A 25 10.85 -0.97 3.25
CA MET A 25 9.93 0.06 3.73
C MET A 25 9.79 1.17 2.69
N PRO A 26 8.68 1.94 2.70
CA PRO A 26 8.47 3.00 1.74
C PRO A 26 9.52 4.11 1.89
N TRP A 27 9.76 4.84 0.81
CA TRP A 27 10.59 6.03 0.88
C TRP A 27 9.99 7.07 1.86
N PRO A 28 10.75 7.74 2.75
CA PRO A 28 12.22 7.76 2.83
C PRO A 28 12.83 6.76 3.81
N LEU A 29 12.05 5.81 4.33
CA LEU A 29 12.55 4.83 5.30
C LEU A 29 13.51 3.83 4.65
N GLY A 30 13.17 3.33 3.44
CA GLY A 30 14.04 2.53 2.57
C GLY A 30 14.32 1.12 3.06
N ASP A 31 15.32 0.49 2.45
CA ASP A 31 15.72 -0.88 2.73
C ASP A 31 16.60 -0.98 3.98
N MET A 32 16.44 -2.07 4.72
CA MET A 32 17.21 -2.33 5.93
C MET A 32 17.34 -3.83 6.20
N THR A 33 18.18 -4.20 7.15
CA THR A 33 18.44 -5.60 7.52
C THR A 33 18.22 -5.82 9.00
N GLY A 34 17.41 -6.81 9.32
CA GLY A 34 17.17 -7.29 10.67
C GLY A 34 16.23 -6.42 11.51
N PRO A 35 15.70 -7.00 12.60
CA PRO A 35 14.65 -6.39 13.41
C PRO A 35 15.10 -5.15 14.19
N ASP A 36 16.38 -5.03 14.54
CA ASP A 36 16.89 -3.87 15.27
C ASP A 36 16.91 -2.62 14.40
N GLN A 37 17.31 -2.72 13.12
CA GLN A 37 17.25 -1.60 12.19
C GLN A 37 15.79 -1.19 11.93
N LEU A 38 14.89 -2.15 11.78
CA LEU A 38 13.45 -1.86 11.65
C LEU A 38 12.93 -1.06 12.84
N TYR A 39 13.29 -1.47 14.06
CA TYR A 39 12.88 -0.74 15.25
C TYR A 39 13.48 0.68 15.28
N ASP A 40 14.79 0.81 15.12
CA ASP A 40 15.48 2.10 15.27
C ASP A 40 15.12 3.10 14.18
N THR A 41 14.91 2.63 12.94
CA THR A 41 14.60 3.48 11.78
C THR A 41 13.12 3.82 11.67
N CYS A 42 12.23 2.87 11.98
CA CYS A 42 10.80 3.02 11.73
C CYS A 42 9.99 3.23 13.02
N TYR A 43 10.01 2.26 13.93
CA TYR A 43 9.14 2.31 15.11
C TYR A 43 9.55 3.37 16.13
N LYS A 44 10.83 3.48 16.44
CA LYS A 44 11.32 4.42 17.46
C LYS A 44 11.00 5.88 17.15
N PRO A 45 11.23 6.39 15.91
CA PRO A 45 10.81 7.75 15.56
C PRO A 45 9.28 7.93 15.57
N LEU A 46 8.53 6.93 15.09
CA LEU A 46 7.07 6.98 15.09
C LEU A 46 6.50 7.01 16.51
N LEU A 47 7.01 6.17 17.41
CA LEU A 47 6.62 6.14 18.82
C LEU A 47 6.94 7.44 19.56
N LYS A 48 8.04 8.11 19.20
CA LYS A 48 8.35 9.44 19.75
C LYS A 48 7.32 10.48 19.31
N SER A 49 6.81 10.35 18.09
CA SER A 49 5.86 11.32 17.51
C SER A 49 4.42 11.02 17.87
N VAL A 50 4.07 9.76 18.06
CA VAL A 50 2.74 9.27 18.42
C VAL A 50 2.89 8.32 19.61
N PRO A 51 3.03 8.87 20.85
CA PRO A 51 3.42 8.07 22.03
C PRO A 51 2.36 7.08 22.52
N ASP A 52 1.11 7.28 22.15
CA ASP A 52 -0.04 6.42 22.47
C ASP A 52 -0.50 5.58 21.27
N ILE A 53 0.42 5.26 20.36
CA ILE A 53 0.11 4.55 19.12
C ILE A 53 -0.53 3.19 19.38
N GLU A 54 -1.56 2.89 18.60
CA GLU A 54 -2.22 1.59 18.51
C GLU A 54 -2.09 1.05 17.08
N ARG A 55 -1.88 -0.24 16.94
CA ARG A 55 -2.02 -0.96 15.66
C ARG A 55 -3.37 -1.62 15.61
N ARG A 56 -4.13 -1.37 14.56
CA ARG A 56 -5.48 -1.91 14.33
C ARG A 56 -5.53 -2.62 12.99
N ASP A 57 -5.29 -3.93 13.04
CA ASP A 57 -5.43 -4.79 11.86
C ASP A 57 -6.91 -5.02 11.56
N TRP A 58 -7.28 -4.97 10.28
CA TRP A 58 -8.62 -5.30 9.79
C TRP A 58 -8.59 -6.31 8.61
N ILE A 59 -7.40 -6.59 8.04
CA ILE A 59 -7.11 -7.72 7.16
C ILE A 59 -5.86 -8.42 7.69
N VAL A 60 -5.94 -9.71 7.87
CA VAL A 60 -4.81 -10.61 8.12
C VAL A 60 -5.10 -11.89 7.37
N VAL A 61 -4.37 -12.13 6.30
CA VAL A 61 -4.52 -13.29 5.42
C VAL A 61 -3.18 -13.97 5.24
N GLY A 62 -3.16 -15.27 5.21
CA GLY A 62 -1.96 -16.07 5.01
C GLY A 62 -2.13 -17.08 3.89
N GLY A 63 -1.06 -17.45 3.23
CA GLY A 63 -1.14 -18.46 2.18
C GLY A 63 0.19 -18.75 1.51
N LEU A 64 0.14 -19.74 0.63
CA LEU A 64 1.27 -20.13 -0.20
C LEU A 64 1.17 -19.48 -1.58
N THR A 65 2.29 -18.98 -2.06
CA THR A 65 2.41 -18.60 -3.47
C THR A 65 2.47 -19.85 -4.35
N LYS A 66 2.33 -19.66 -5.66
CA LYS A 66 2.50 -20.76 -6.63
C LYS A 66 3.91 -21.39 -6.58
N ALA A 67 4.91 -20.66 -6.12
CA ALA A 67 6.27 -21.15 -5.92
C ALA A 67 6.46 -21.92 -4.59
N GLY A 68 5.45 -21.89 -3.71
CA GLY A 68 5.50 -22.53 -2.39
C GLY A 68 6.04 -21.63 -1.27
N ASP A 69 6.27 -20.34 -1.54
CA ASP A 69 6.65 -19.38 -0.51
C ASP A 69 5.46 -19.10 0.42
N GLU A 70 5.72 -19.07 1.71
CA GLU A 70 4.73 -18.76 2.74
C GLU A 70 4.73 -17.26 3.04
N TRP A 71 3.57 -16.60 2.84
CA TRP A 71 3.38 -15.19 3.08
C TRP A 71 2.18 -14.93 3.99
N VAL A 72 2.31 -13.88 4.81
CA VAL A 72 1.22 -13.29 5.58
C VAL A 72 1.13 -11.82 5.24
N GLY A 73 -0.05 -11.38 4.80
CA GLY A 73 -0.37 -9.98 4.54
C GLY A 73 -1.24 -9.41 5.64
N CYS A 74 -0.85 -8.24 6.16
CA CYS A 74 -1.58 -7.48 7.17
C CYS A 74 -1.95 -6.10 6.63
N GLY A 75 -3.23 -5.74 6.69
CA GLY A 75 -3.75 -4.41 6.38
C GLY A 75 -4.47 -3.81 7.57
N GLY A 76 -4.21 -2.53 7.86
CA GLY A 76 -4.77 -1.89 9.03
C GLY A 76 -4.42 -0.40 9.12
N HIS A 77 -4.58 0.14 10.34
CA HIS A 77 -4.14 1.49 10.67
C HIS A 77 -3.27 1.49 11.92
N TYR A 78 -2.20 2.27 11.88
CA TYR A 78 -1.63 2.85 13.08
C TYR A 78 -2.44 4.09 13.45
N THR A 79 -2.82 4.24 14.71
CA THR A 79 -3.60 5.40 15.19
C THR A 79 -3.12 5.84 16.56
N GLY A 80 -3.20 7.12 16.84
CA GLY A 80 -2.80 7.72 18.12
C GLY A 80 -2.81 9.23 18.06
N THR A 81 -2.24 9.91 19.07
CA THR A 81 -2.17 11.36 19.15
C THR A 81 -0.84 11.87 18.60
N PHE A 82 -0.88 12.72 17.58
CA PHE A 82 0.32 13.22 16.89
C PHE A 82 0.92 14.41 17.63
N MET A 83 1.92 14.17 18.48
CA MET A 83 2.44 15.12 19.47
C MET A 83 3.79 15.75 19.11
N ALA A 84 4.62 15.10 18.28
CA ALA A 84 5.93 15.62 17.87
C ALA A 84 6.16 15.39 16.36
N PRO A 85 7.06 16.15 15.70
CA PRO A 85 7.31 16.00 14.27
C PRO A 85 7.76 14.58 13.91
N TRP A 86 7.21 14.05 12.82
CA TRP A 86 7.63 12.79 12.21
C TRP A 86 7.96 13.00 10.74
N LEU A 87 9.17 12.68 10.30
CA LEU A 87 9.66 12.98 8.94
C LEU A 87 9.45 14.47 8.57
N ASP A 88 9.63 15.36 9.55
CA ASP A 88 9.36 16.81 9.45
C ASP A 88 7.88 17.18 9.19
N ILE A 89 6.97 16.21 9.20
CA ILE A 89 5.53 16.49 9.19
C ILE A 89 5.17 17.18 10.50
N PRO A 90 4.54 18.36 10.47
CA PRO A 90 4.23 19.09 11.68
C PRO A 90 3.15 18.38 12.50
N PRO A 91 3.32 18.28 13.84
CA PRO A 91 2.33 17.65 14.71
C PRO A 91 1.04 18.46 14.76
N THR A 92 -0.05 17.80 15.07
CA THR A 92 -1.39 18.42 15.15
C THR A 92 -1.94 18.50 16.57
N GLY A 93 -1.41 17.70 17.51
CA GLY A 93 -2.04 17.48 18.82
C GLY A 93 -3.38 16.75 18.76
N HIS A 94 -3.78 16.26 17.59
CA HIS A 94 -5.03 15.54 17.36
C HIS A 94 -4.79 14.07 17.06
N LEU A 95 -5.88 13.29 17.09
CA LEU A 95 -5.89 11.94 16.57
C LEU A 95 -5.35 11.93 15.14
N VAL A 96 -4.42 11.03 14.88
CA VAL A 96 -3.92 10.71 13.54
C VAL A 96 -4.13 9.23 13.26
N HIS A 97 -4.33 8.89 12.02
CA HIS A 97 -4.29 7.52 11.53
C HIS A 97 -3.38 7.43 10.31
N MET A 98 -2.72 6.30 10.16
CA MET A 98 -1.87 5.98 9.03
C MET A 98 -2.15 4.55 8.59
N ARG A 99 -2.68 4.40 7.38
CA ARG A 99 -2.91 3.08 6.81
C ARG A 99 -1.58 2.39 6.54
N PHE A 100 -1.54 1.09 6.78
CA PHE A 100 -0.41 0.25 6.42
C PHE A 100 -0.87 -1.00 5.68
N HIS A 101 -0.02 -1.45 4.76
CA HIS A 101 -0.02 -2.81 4.23
C HIS A 101 1.37 -3.37 4.48
N GLU A 102 1.45 -4.50 5.16
CA GLU A 102 2.71 -5.14 5.56
C GLU A 102 2.65 -6.62 5.22
N PHE A 103 3.62 -7.08 4.46
CA PHE A 103 3.71 -8.45 3.98
C PHE A 103 4.97 -9.09 4.54
N TYR A 104 4.80 -10.27 5.12
CA TYR A 104 5.84 -11.01 5.81
C TYR A 104 6.03 -12.36 5.14
N LYS A 105 7.24 -12.63 4.64
CA LYS A 105 7.65 -13.94 4.15
C LYS A 105 8.19 -14.77 5.30
N PHE A 106 7.66 -15.98 5.44
CA PHE A 106 8.09 -16.91 6.46
C PHE A 106 8.96 -18.03 5.88
N GLN A 107 9.96 -18.43 6.65
CA GLN A 107 10.72 -19.64 6.44
C GLN A 107 11.04 -20.26 7.82
N ASP A 108 10.74 -21.54 8.00
CA ASP A 108 10.97 -22.27 9.26
C ASP A 108 10.37 -21.56 10.49
N GLY A 109 9.19 -20.94 10.32
CA GLY A 109 8.47 -20.23 11.37
C GLY A 109 9.08 -18.87 11.76
N LYS A 110 10.00 -18.33 10.95
CA LYS A 110 10.61 -17.00 11.13
C LYS A 110 10.36 -16.12 9.92
N VAL A 111 10.23 -14.84 10.18
CA VAL A 111 10.18 -13.82 9.13
C VAL A 111 11.57 -13.63 8.55
N VAL A 112 11.71 -13.85 7.25
CA VAL A 112 12.97 -13.68 6.49
C VAL A 112 12.94 -12.48 5.57
N GLU A 113 11.74 -11.99 5.22
CA GLU A 113 11.56 -10.81 4.38
C GLU A 113 10.30 -10.05 4.78
N VAL A 114 10.35 -8.74 4.72
CA VAL A 114 9.21 -7.83 4.87
C VAL A 114 9.14 -6.90 3.66
N GLN A 115 7.94 -6.72 3.12
CA GLN A 115 7.61 -5.69 2.16
C GLN A 115 6.44 -4.88 2.73
N ALA A 116 6.66 -3.62 3.04
CA ALA A 116 5.68 -2.81 3.74
C ALA A 116 5.53 -1.42 3.10
N ILE A 117 4.30 -0.92 3.06
CA ILE A 117 4.00 0.46 2.71
C ILE A 117 3.16 1.05 3.84
N TRP A 118 3.64 2.15 4.39
CA TRP A 118 2.91 3.02 5.30
C TRP A 118 2.44 4.24 4.52
N ASP A 119 1.17 4.58 4.61
CA ASP A 119 0.57 5.71 3.87
C ASP A 119 0.98 7.05 4.50
N ILE A 120 2.29 7.40 4.34
CA ILE A 120 2.85 8.65 4.86
C ILE A 120 2.10 9.87 4.33
N PRO A 121 1.69 9.93 3.03
CA PRO A 121 0.83 11.00 2.52
C PRO A 121 -0.47 11.19 3.31
N GLU A 122 -1.06 10.11 3.85
CA GLU A 122 -2.28 10.20 4.68
C GLU A 122 -2.03 11.02 5.96
N VAL A 123 -0.87 10.84 6.61
CA VAL A 123 -0.45 11.65 7.77
C VAL A 123 -0.20 13.10 7.37
N MET A 124 0.47 13.33 6.22
CA MET A 124 0.71 14.68 5.69
C MET A 124 -0.60 15.42 5.43
N MET A 125 -1.61 14.76 4.87
CA MET A 125 -2.92 15.37 4.61
C MET A 125 -3.66 15.72 5.88
N GLN A 126 -3.67 14.84 6.89
CA GLN A 126 -4.27 15.11 8.19
C GLN A 126 -3.59 16.29 8.93
N ALA A 127 -2.29 16.47 8.69
CA ALA A 127 -1.53 17.61 9.20
C ALA A 127 -1.70 18.90 8.37
N ASN A 128 -2.52 18.90 7.30
CA ASN A 128 -2.60 19.97 6.31
C ASN A 128 -1.22 20.35 5.74
N ALA A 129 -0.37 19.36 5.52
CA ALA A 129 1.02 19.51 5.09
C ALA A 129 1.33 18.86 3.72
N TRP A 130 0.32 18.29 3.06
CA TRP A 130 0.47 17.68 1.74
C TRP A 130 0.74 18.75 0.67
N PRO A 131 1.93 18.75 0.02
CA PRO A 131 2.35 19.85 -0.85
C PRO A 131 2.11 19.57 -2.33
N MET A 132 1.35 18.53 -2.67
CA MET A 132 1.13 18.08 -4.04
C MET A 132 -0.32 18.37 -4.48
N ALA A 133 -0.65 18.00 -5.72
CA ALA A 133 -2.01 18.15 -6.25
C ALA A 133 -3.03 17.41 -5.38
N PRO A 134 -4.27 17.92 -5.30
CA PRO A 134 -5.37 17.16 -4.70
C PRO A 134 -5.60 15.83 -5.41
N SER A 135 -6.02 14.82 -4.64
CA SER A 135 -6.39 13.51 -5.19
C SER A 135 -7.55 13.62 -6.17
N LEU A 136 -7.54 12.83 -7.23
CA LEU A 136 -8.67 12.73 -8.14
C LEU A 136 -9.83 11.96 -7.50
N GLY A 137 -9.53 10.87 -6.78
CA GLY A 137 -10.49 10.11 -6.00
C GLY A 137 -10.81 10.76 -4.65
N ARG A 138 -11.69 10.12 -3.89
CA ARG A 138 -12.12 10.65 -2.59
C ARG A 138 -11.15 10.24 -1.47
N GLU A 139 -10.68 11.23 -0.72
CA GLU A 139 -9.93 11.03 0.53
C GLU A 139 -10.89 10.91 1.72
N TYR A 140 -10.69 9.86 2.52
CA TYR A 140 -11.38 9.65 3.79
C TYR A 140 -10.72 8.49 4.55
N HIS A 141 -11.11 8.27 5.81
CA HIS A 141 -10.63 7.13 6.60
C HIS A 141 -11.11 5.81 5.96
N ILE A 142 -10.16 5.03 5.44
CA ILE A 142 -10.46 3.79 4.72
C ILE A 142 -10.95 2.72 5.70
N PRO A 143 -12.14 2.13 5.48
CA PRO A 143 -12.65 1.07 6.33
C PRO A 143 -11.97 -0.27 6.04
N GLY A 144 -12.04 -1.19 7.01
CA GLY A 144 -11.84 -2.61 6.79
C GLY A 144 -12.97 -3.23 5.95
N PRO A 145 -12.93 -4.55 5.72
CA PRO A 145 -13.95 -5.27 4.95
C PRO A 145 -15.37 -5.04 5.47
N ALA A 146 -16.31 -4.81 4.56
CA ALA A 146 -17.71 -4.59 4.91
C ALA A 146 -18.35 -5.78 5.65
N THR A 147 -17.80 -6.97 5.47
CA THR A 147 -18.22 -8.24 6.10
C THR A 147 -17.60 -8.47 7.47
N LEU A 148 -16.62 -7.65 7.88
CA LEU A 148 -15.89 -7.76 9.15
C LEU A 148 -15.16 -9.10 9.38
N ASP A 149 -14.80 -9.80 8.31
CA ASP A 149 -14.18 -11.13 8.31
C ASP A 149 -12.76 -11.13 7.71
N GLY A 150 -12.13 -9.98 7.58
CA GLY A 150 -10.81 -9.85 6.98
C GLY A 150 -9.65 -10.44 7.80
N ILE A 151 -9.88 -10.79 9.09
CA ILE A 151 -8.93 -11.54 9.89
C ILE A 151 -9.32 -13.02 9.79
N VAL A 152 -8.68 -13.74 8.87
CA VAL A 152 -9.00 -15.12 8.57
C VAL A 152 -8.32 -16.03 9.60
N LEU A 153 -9.11 -16.68 10.45
CA LEU A 153 -8.63 -17.53 11.54
C LEU A 153 -8.97 -19.02 11.33
N GLY A 154 -9.67 -19.32 10.25
CA GLY A 154 -10.06 -20.69 9.91
C GLY A 154 -8.90 -21.54 9.37
N PRO A 155 -9.10 -22.83 9.19
CA PRO A 155 -8.14 -23.65 8.47
C PRO A 155 -8.07 -23.19 7.00
N TRP A 156 -6.85 -23.06 6.48
CA TRP A 156 -6.63 -22.64 5.10
C TRP A 156 -7.32 -23.58 4.09
N ASN A 157 -8.13 -23.01 3.21
CA ASN A 157 -8.84 -23.71 2.16
C ASN A 157 -8.16 -23.49 0.81
N GLU A 158 -7.27 -24.40 0.44
CA GLU A 158 -6.47 -24.31 -0.78
C GLU A 158 -7.33 -24.07 -2.05
N GLN A 159 -8.42 -24.83 -2.21
CA GLN A 159 -9.25 -24.70 -3.41
C GLN A 159 -9.92 -23.34 -3.53
N LYS A 160 -10.41 -22.80 -2.42
CA LYS A 160 -11.07 -21.49 -2.38
C LYS A 160 -10.05 -20.37 -2.59
N SER A 161 -8.91 -20.44 -1.90
CA SER A 161 -7.80 -19.50 -2.01
C SER A 161 -7.23 -19.43 -3.42
N ASN A 162 -7.03 -20.59 -4.07
CA ASN A 162 -6.57 -20.67 -5.44
C ASN A 162 -7.58 -20.07 -6.44
N ARG A 163 -8.88 -20.23 -6.21
CA ARG A 163 -9.91 -19.58 -7.05
C ARG A 163 -9.86 -18.06 -6.91
N SER A 164 -9.73 -17.57 -5.69
CA SER A 164 -9.61 -16.13 -5.42
C SER A 164 -8.37 -15.54 -6.11
N CYS A 165 -7.21 -16.18 -5.97
CA CYS A 165 -5.99 -15.76 -6.67
C CYS A 165 -6.13 -15.81 -8.20
N SER A 166 -6.73 -16.88 -8.75
CA SER A 166 -6.89 -17.03 -10.19
C SER A 166 -7.76 -15.93 -10.79
N LEU A 167 -8.84 -15.55 -10.09
CA LEU A 167 -9.71 -14.44 -10.50
C LEU A 167 -8.91 -13.13 -10.61
N ILE A 168 -8.06 -12.84 -9.61
CA ILE A 168 -7.25 -11.61 -9.60
C ILE A 168 -6.20 -11.64 -10.71
N VAL A 169 -5.49 -12.76 -10.88
CA VAL A 169 -4.48 -12.88 -11.95
C VAL A 169 -5.12 -12.70 -13.31
N GLU A 170 -6.26 -13.35 -13.59
CA GLU A 170 -7.00 -13.21 -14.85
C GLU A 170 -7.44 -11.76 -15.07
N MET A 171 -8.00 -11.11 -14.06
CA MET A 171 -8.39 -9.70 -14.10
C MET A 171 -7.19 -8.79 -14.46
N LEU A 172 -6.04 -9.02 -13.85
CA LEU A 172 -4.84 -8.22 -14.12
C LEU A 172 -4.32 -8.44 -15.55
N GLU A 173 -4.40 -9.66 -16.09
CA GLU A 173 -4.06 -9.92 -17.48
C GLU A 173 -4.99 -9.17 -18.45
N HIS A 174 -6.30 -9.11 -18.16
CA HIS A 174 -7.23 -8.32 -18.96
C HIS A 174 -6.95 -6.82 -18.88
N MET A 175 -6.56 -6.32 -17.69
CA MET A 175 -6.22 -4.91 -17.54
C MET A 175 -4.99 -4.48 -18.36
N LYS A 176 -4.09 -5.38 -18.72
CA LYS A 176 -2.93 -5.09 -19.58
C LYS A 176 -3.31 -4.87 -21.06
N LEU A 177 -4.51 -5.25 -21.47
CA LEU A 177 -4.94 -5.13 -22.87
C LEU A 177 -5.16 -3.68 -23.31
N HIS A 178 -5.55 -2.81 -22.36
CA HIS A 178 -5.71 -1.39 -22.63
C HIS A 178 -4.43 -0.61 -22.25
N PRO A 179 -3.97 0.36 -23.05
CA PRO A 179 -4.53 0.84 -24.34
C PRO A 179 -4.02 0.09 -25.58
N SER A 180 -3.13 -0.87 -25.43
CA SER A 180 -2.38 -1.48 -26.56
C SER A 180 -3.25 -2.23 -27.57
N THR A 181 -4.40 -2.77 -27.16
CA THR A 181 -5.27 -3.59 -28.04
C THR A 181 -6.64 -2.96 -28.32
N GLY A 182 -6.99 -1.88 -27.64
CA GLY A 182 -8.30 -1.22 -27.81
C GLY A 182 -8.60 -0.20 -26.73
N GLY A 183 -9.83 0.28 -26.70
CA GLY A 183 -10.35 1.17 -25.67
C GLY A 183 -10.55 0.48 -24.31
N PRO A 184 -11.07 1.20 -23.28
CA PRO A 184 -11.27 0.63 -21.95
C PRO A 184 -12.16 -0.63 -21.88
N GLU A 185 -12.99 -0.87 -22.89
CA GLU A 185 -13.88 -2.03 -23.00
C GLU A 185 -13.13 -3.37 -23.08
N VAL A 186 -11.92 -3.39 -23.65
CA VAL A 186 -11.13 -4.63 -23.79
C VAL A 186 -10.72 -5.22 -22.44
N MET A 187 -10.76 -4.43 -21.38
CA MET A 187 -10.46 -4.89 -20.02
C MET A 187 -11.58 -5.73 -19.39
N GLU A 188 -12.78 -5.76 -19.99
CA GLU A 188 -13.94 -6.55 -19.54
C GLU A 188 -14.20 -6.44 -18.03
N MET A 189 -14.13 -5.23 -17.48
CA MET A 189 -14.20 -5.00 -16.02
C MET A 189 -15.43 -5.64 -15.37
N GLU A 190 -16.57 -5.63 -16.04
CA GLU A 190 -17.85 -6.19 -15.57
C GLU A 190 -17.81 -7.71 -15.36
N ARG A 191 -16.86 -8.40 -15.99
CA ARG A 191 -16.62 -9.83 -15.82
C ARG A 191 -15.97 -10.17 -14.48
N PHE A 192 -15.17 -9.26 -13.95
CA PHE A 192 -14.34 -9.46 -12.75
C PHE A 192 -14.83 -8.70 -11.54
N TRP A 193 -15.43 -7.52 -11.76
CA TRP A 193 -15.73 -6.60 -10.70
C TRP A 193 -17.24 -6.47 -10.46
N HIS A 194 -17.62 -6.51 -9.21
CA HIS A 194 -19.00 -6.21 -8.80
C HIS A 194 -19.34 -4.76 -9.14
N ALA A 195 -20.57 -4.51 -9.66
CA ALA A 195 -21.00 -3.17 -10.08
C ALA A 195 -20.90 -2.11 -8.96
N LYS A 196 -21.04 -2.52 -7.70
CA LYS A 196 -20.92 -1.65 -6.52
C LYS A 196 -19.58 -1.83 -5.79
N MET A 197 -18.53 -2.16 -6.52
CA MET A 197 -17.19 -2.34 -5.93
C MET A 197 -16.65 -1.04 -5.33
N ASN A 198 -15.72 -1.16 -4.37
CA ASN A 198 -14.88 -0.09 -3.90
C ASN A 198 -13.43 -0.40 -4.23
N TRP A 199 -12.74 0.59 -4.75
CA TRP A 199 -11.30 0.61 -4.90
C TRP A 199 -10.73 1.66 -3.94
N TYR A 200 -10.07 1.21 -2.89
CA TYR A 200 -9.51 2.05 -1.84
C TYR A 200 -8.05 2.37 -2.15
N GLY A 201 -7.80 3.41 -2.94
CA GLY A 201 -6.47 3.87 -3.31
C GLY A 201 -5.71 4.50 -2.13
N PRO A 202 -4.38 4.72 -2.27
CA PRO A 202 -3.58 5.43 -1.29
C PRO A 202 -3.95 6.91 -1.22
N ALA A 203 -3.59 7.56 -0.12
CA ALA A 203 -3.67 9.01 -0.03
C ALA A 203 -2.81 9.65 -1.13
N GLY A 204 -3.37 10.67 -1.80
CA GLY A 204 -2.79 11.29 -2.99
C GLY A 204 -3.40 10.77 -4.30
N ILE A 205 -3.92 9.54 -4.36
CA ILE A 205 -4.73 9.03 -5.47
C ILE A 205 -6.21 9.07 -5.10
N GLY A 206 -6.56 8.59 -3.90
CA GLY A 206 -7.93 8.56 -3.37
C GLY A 206 -8.75 7.38 -3.86
N THR A 207 -9.97 7.29 -3.40
CA THR A 207 -10.90 6.16 -3.59
C THR A 207 -11.86 6.38 -4.74
N GLY A 208 -12.11 5.29 -5.51
CA GLY A 208 -13.15 5.18 -6.53
C GLY A 208 -14.28 4.22 -6.13
N ARG A 209 -15.51 4.54 -6.47
CA ARG A 209 -16.70 3.70 -6.24
C ARG A 209 -17.32 3.25 -7.54
N GLY A 210 -17.56 1.93 -7.67
CA GLY A 210 -18.07 1.31 -8.89
C GLY A 210 -17.07 1.37 -10.04
N ILE A 211 -17.32 0.60 -11.10
CA ILE A 211 -16.42 0.54 -12.26
C ILE A 211 -16.23 1.92 -12.90
N SER A 212 -17.31 2.66 -13.08
CA SER A 212 -17.24 4.01 -13.67
C SER A 212 -16.42 4.98 -12.82
N GLY A 213 -16.62 5.00 -11.49
CA GLY A 213 -15.83 5.85 -10.59
C GLY A 213 -14.37 5.48 -10.55
N PHE A 214 -14.05 4.17 -10.49
CA PHE A 214 -12.67 3.69 -10.56
C PHE A 214 -11.99 4.09 -11.88
N ARG A 215 -12.66 3.87 -13.03
CA ARG A 215 -12.14 4.27 -14.35
C ARG A 215 -11.89 5.78 -14.43
N HIS A 216 -12.85 6.60 -14.00
CA HIS A 216 -12.77 8.04 -14.16
C HIS A 216 -11.72 8.70 -13.27
N TRP A 217 -11.62 8.26 -12.01
CA TRP A 217 -10.80 8.93 -11.01
C TRP A 217 -9.41 8.32 -10.83
N HIS A 218 -9.18 7.09 -11.33
CA HIS A 218 -7.87 6.44 -11.21
C HIS A 218 -7.42 5.76 -12.50
N GLN A 219 -8.15 4.74 -12.96
CA GLN A 219 -7.62 3.80 -13.97
C GLN A 219 -7.23 4.50 -15.28
N ILE A 220 -8.12 5.31 -15.84
CA ILE A 220 -7.86 5.97 -17.14
C ILE A 220 -6.82 7.07 -17.02
N PRO A 221 -6.86 8.00 -16.02
CA PRO A 221 -5.76 8.94 -15.82
C PRO A 221 -4.38 8.29 -15.62
N PHE A 222 -4.33 7.16 -14.89
CA PHE A 222 -3.11 6.39 -14.69
C PHE A 222 -2.57 5.80 -15.99
N LEU A 223 -3.44 5.15 -16.77
CA LEU A 223 -3.06 4.51 -18.04
C LEU A 223 -2.73 5.52 -19.13
N ASN A 224 -3.37 6.68 -19.16
CA ASN A 224 -3.02 7.77 -20.07
C ASN A 224 -1.65 8.36 -19.72
N GLY A 225 -1.31 8.45 -18.45
CA GLY A 225 0.00 8.93 -18.02
C GLY A 225 1.12 7.91 -18.25
N MET A 226 0.79 6.62 -18.17
CA MET A 226 1.75 5.50 -18.25
C MET A 226 1.20 4.36 -19.11
N PRO A 227 1.11 4.56 -20.44
CA PRO A 227 0.42 3.64 -21.36
C PRO A 227 1.19 2.34 -21.63
N ASP A 228 2.45 2.24 -21.19
CA ASP A 228 3.30 1.07 -21.35
C ASP A 228 3.17 0.05 -20.21
N ARG A 229 2.09 0.15 -19.43
CA ARG A 229 1.77 -0.82 -18.39
C ARG A 229 1.81 -2.25 -18.93
N GLY A 230 2.49 -3.13 -18.20
CA GLY A 230 2.63 -4.55 -18.59
C GLY A 230 3.75 -4.83 -19.59
N LYS A 231 4.42 -3.80 -20.11
CA LYS A 231 5.54 -4.00 -21.06
C LYS A 231 6.78 -4.64 -20.42
N PHE A 232 6.98 -4.41 -19.11
CA PHE A 232 8.19 -4.82 -18.41
C PHE A 232 7.93 -5.95 -17.40
N VAL A 233 6.95 -6.82 -17.68
CA VAL A 233 6.55 -7.91 -16.76
C VAL A 233 7.67 -8.90 -16.45
N ASP A 234 8.64 -9.08 -17.35
CA ASP A 234 9.77 -9.98 -17.16
C ASP A 234 10.85 -9.41 -16.20
N GLU A 235 10.72 -8.14 -15.81
CA GLU A 235 11.67 -7.44 -14.94
C GLU A 235 11.12 -7.26 -13.50
N ILE A 236 9.93 -7.77 -13.22
CA ILE A 236 9.24 -7.62 -11.93
C ILE A 236 8.87 -8.98 -11.34
N VAL A 237 8.65 -9.00 -10.03
CA VAL A 237 8.25 -10.20 -9.31
C VAL A 237 6.93 -9.96 -8.59
N TYR A 238 5.98 -10.88 -8.76
CA TYR A 238 4.72 -10.91 -8.03
C TYR A 238 4.68 -12.11 -7.09
N HIS A 239 4.22 -11.87 -5.87
CA HIS A 239 3.92 -12.89 -4.90
C HIS A 239 2.42 -12.87 -4.62
N PHE A 240 1.65 -13.68 -5.35
CA PHE A 240 0.22 -13.84 -5.13
C PHE A 240 -0.04 -14.99 -4.17
N PHE A 241 -0.89 -14.75 -3.20
CA PHE A 241 -1.40 -15.77 -2.29
C PHE A 241 -2.85 -15.44 -1.90
N GLY A 242 -3.57 -16.39 -1.34
CA GLY A 242 -4.97 -16.21 -0.98
C GLY A 242 -5.34 -16.95 0.28
N ASP A 243 -6.40 -16.49 0.92
CA ASP A 243 -7.01 -17.08 2.09
C ASP A 243 -8.53 -16.90 1.99
N ASP A 244 -9.22 -18.01 1.73
CA ASP A 244 -10.66 -18.04 1.46
C ASP A 244 -11.10 -17.06 0.36
N ASP A 245 -11.94 -16.06 0.68
CA ASP A 245 -12.46 -15.04 -0.24
C ASP A 245 -11.53 -13.85 -0.40
N TYR A 246 -10.32 -13.94 0.15
CA TYR A 246 -9.31 -12.90 0.02
C TYR A 246 -8.16 -13.34 -0.87
N ALA A 247 -7.66 -12.40 -1.65
CA ALA A 247 -6.39 -12.53 -2.35
C ALA A 247 -5.49 -11.34 -2.00
N ALA A 248 -4.20 -11.57 -2.04
CA ALA A 248 -3.20 -10.56 -1.75
C ALA A 248 -2.05 -10.65 -2.74
N VAL A 249 -1.41 -9.50 -3.01
CA VAL A 249 -0.20 -9.44 -3.83
C VAL A 249 0.83 -8.51 -3.20
N THR A 250 2.07 -8.92 -3.28
CA THR A 250 3.24 -8.10 -2.98
C THR A 250 4.30 -8.28 -4.06
N GLY A 251 5.32 -7.43 -4.05
CA GLY A 251 6.48 -7.47 -4.96
C GLY A 251 7.24 -6.15 -4.88
N TRP A 252 8.58 -6.24 -4.97
CA TRP A 252 9.42 -5.07 -4.73
C TRP A 252 10.56 -4.97 -5.77
N PRO A 253 10.31 -4.22 -6.91
CA PRO A 253 9.05 -3.63 -7.35
C PRO A 253 8.11 -4.66 -8.00
N ASN A 254 6.83 -4.32 -8.10
CA ASN A 254 5.86 -5.13 -8.85
C ASN A 254 5.20 -4.39 -10.03
N MET A 255 5.63 -3.18 -10.32
CA MET A 255 5.27 -2.44 -11.54
C MET A 255 6.47 -1.65 -12.05
N ILE A 256 6.64 -1.61 -13.38
CA ILE A 256 7.60 -0.74 -14.06
C ILE A 256 6.87 -0.07 -15.21
N GLN A 257 6.96 1.25 -15.31
CA GLN A 257 6.22 2.05 -16.29
C GLN A 257 6.99 3.34 -16.62
N THR A 258 6.64 3.97 -17.73
CA THR A 258 7.22 5.23 -18.17
C THR A 258 6.19 6.34 -18.07
N LEU A 259 6.50 7.42 -17.36
CA LEU A 259 5.65 8.60 -17.29
C LEU A 259 5.74 9.36 -18.62
N SER A 260 4.74 9.20 -19.46
CA SER A 260 4.63 9.81 -20.79
C SER A 260 3.24 10.40 -21.02
N ASP A 261 2.91 10.77 -22.22
CA ASP A 261 1.62 11.28 -22.68
C ASP A 261 1.03 12.39 -21.78
N ASP A 262 -0.07 12.11 -21.06
CA ASP A 262 -0.77 13.15 -20.28
C ASP A 262 -0.06 13.54 -18.97
N GLY A 263 0.98 12.81 -18.55
CA GLY A 263 1.53 12.93 -17.20
C GLY A 263 0.61 12.31 -16.15
N TRP A 264 0.95 12.44 -14.85
CA TRP A 264 0.17 11.85 -13.78
C TRP A 264 0.35 12.60 -12.46
N MET A 265 -0.72 12.71 -11.69
CA MET A 265 -0.72 13.32 -10.34
C MET A 265 -0.08 14.72 -10.27
N GLY A 266 -0.33 15.54 -11.28
CA GLY A 266 0.21 16.89 -11.36
C GLY A 266 1.67 16.96 -11.83
N ILE A 267 2.27 15.85 -12.22
CA ILE A 267 3.60 15.78 -12.82
C ILE A 267 3.47 15.68 -14.35
N ALA A 268 4.11 16.62 -15.03
CA ALA A 268 4.15 16.62 -16.49
C ALA A 268 4.89 15.39 -17.05
N PRO A 269 4.62 14.99 -18.30
CA PRO A 269 5.34 13.92 -18.96
C PRO A 269 6.85 14.16 -18.91
N SER A 270 7.60 13.18 -18.45
CA SER A 270 9.06 13.29 -18.32
C SER A 270 9.83 12.30 -19.17
N GLY A 271 9.16 11.27 -19.70
CA GLY A 271 9.80 10.13 -20.35
C GLY A 271 10.63 9.27 -19.40
N LYS A 272 10.57 9.51 -18.08
CA LYS A 272 11.29 8.71 -17.11
C LYS A 272 10.57 7.38 -16.87
N ARG A 273 11.35 6.32 -16.90
CA ARG A 273 10.95 4.99 -16.43
C ARG A 273 11.04 4.98 -14.90
N ILE A 274 10.00 4.51 -14.25
CA ILE A 274 9.88 4.41 -12.80
C ILE A 274 9.55 2.98 -12.38
N ASN A 275 10.10 2.58 -11.25
CA ASN A 275 9.74 1.38 -10.53
C ASN A 275 8.67 1.73 -9.50
N MET A 276 7.61 0.95 -9.41
CA MET A 276 6.55 1.18 -8.43
C MET A 276 6.36 -0.06 -7.57
N CYS A 277 6.21 0.16 -6.28
CA CYS A 277 5.81 -0.87 -5.33
C CYS A 277 4.34 -0.65 -4.97
N SER A 278 3.53 -1.70 -5.10
CA SER A 278 2.12 -1.72 -4.74
C SER A 278 1.83 -2.96 -3.89
N LEU A 279 1.11 -2.77 -2.81
CA LEU A 279 0.72 -3.83 -1.89
C LEU A 279 -0.80 -3.86 -1.81
N ASP A 280 -1.42 -4.94 -2.30
CA ASP A 280 -2.85 -4.97 -2.55
C ASP A 280 -3.52 -6.13 -1.85
N PHE A 281 -4.77 -5.88 -1.40
CA PHE A 281 -5.72 -6.89 -0.94
C PHE A 281 -7.01 -6.80 -1.74
N TRP A 282 -7.61 -7.93 -2.05
CA TRP A 282 -8.93 -8.04 -2.67
C TRP A 282 -9.84 -8.92 -1.84
N ARG A 283 -11.10 -8.51 -1.72
CA ARG A 283 -12.17 -9.36 -1.21
C ARG A 283 -13.12 -9.72 -2.35
N ILE A 284 -13.42 -10.99 -2.44
CA ILE A 284 -14.31 -11.58 -3.44
C ILE A 284 -15.66 -11.86 -2.79
N GLU A 285 -16.74 -11.60 -3.51
CA GLU A 285 -18.11 -11.84 -3.11
C GLU A 285 -18.89 -12.34 -4.33
N ASP A 286 -19.51 -13.52 -4.21
CA ASP A 286 -20.25 -14.17 -5.30
C ASP A 286 -19.44 -14.31 -6.62
N GLY A 287 -18.15 -14.57 -6.51
CA GLY A 287 -17.25 -14.75 -7.65
C GLY A 287 -16.81 -13.46 -8.33
N LEU A 288 -17.09 -12.29 -7.75
CA LEU A 288 -16.68 -10.98 -8.25
C LEU A 288 -15.85 -10.22 -7.19
N ILE A 289 -14.94 -9.37 -7.65
CA ILE A 289 -14.16 -8.49 -6.78
C ILE A 289 -15.07 -7.40 -6.24
N ARG A 290 -15.24 -7.36 -4.93
CA ARG A 290 -16.14 -6.46 -4.23
C ARG A 290 -15.45 -5.27 -3.60
N GLU A 291 -14.25 -5.50 -3.05
CA GLU A 291 -13.41 -4.50 -2.40
C GLU A 291 -11.94 -4.75 -2.76
N ASN A 292 -11.21 -3.68 -2.94
CA ASN A 292 -9.77 -3.73 -3.18
C ASN A 292 -9.09 -2.61 -2.40
N TRP A 293 -8.15 -2.96 -1.54
CA TRP A 293 -7.29 -2.04 -0.81
C TRP A 293 -5.93 -2.01 -1.45
N VAL A 294 -5.47 -0.81 -1.77
CA VAL A 294 -4.21 -0.59 -2.51
C VAL A 294 -3.36 0.44 -1.77
N LEU A 295 -2.11 0.12 -1.53
CA LEU A 295 -1.08 1.09 -1.20
C LEU A 295 0.01 1.06 -2.27
N VAL A 296 0.43 2.25 -2.68
CA VAL A 296 1.56 2.48 -3.59
C VAL A 296 2.56 3.37 -2.87
N ASP A 297 3.84 3.09 -2.99
CA ASP A 297 4.88 4.00 -2.48
C ASP A 297 4.96 5.26 -3.36
N LEU A 298 4.01 6.18 -3.14
CA LEU A 298 3.92 7.41 -3.91
C LEU A 298 5.07 8.37 -3.67
N LEU A 299 5.64 8.38 -2.47
CA LEU A 299 6.77 9.26 -2.19
C LEU A 299 8.00 8.82 -2.97
N ASP A 300 8.21 7.52 -3.15
CA ASP A 300 9.27 6.99 -4.01
C ASP A 300 9.02 7.30 -5.49
N VAL A 301 7.77 7.17 -5.97
CA VAL A 301 7.40 7.57 -7.33
C VAL A 301 7.76 9.03 -7.58
N TYR A 302 7.39 9.93 -6.69
CA TYR A 302 7.77 11.35 -6.81
C TYR A 302 9.28 11.54 -6.76
N HIS A 303 9.97 10.85 -5.85
CA HIS A 303 11.42 10.91 -5.72
C HIS A 303 12.13 10.49 -7.02
N GLN A 304 11.75 9.37 -7.62
CA GLN A 304 12.27 8.91 -8.92
C GLN A 304 12.02 9.94 -10.03
N LEU A 305 10.89 10.63 -10.00
CA LEU A 305 10.58 11.69 -10.96
C LEU A 305 11.34 13.00 -10.69
N GLY A 306 12.10 13.10 -9.61
CA GLY A 306 12.89 14.25 -9.23
C GLY A 306 12.13 15.29 -8.41
N VAL A 307 11.05 14.89 -7.77
CA VAL A 307 10.24 15.74 -6.87
C VAL A 307 10.46 15.31 -5.42
N ASP A 308 11.20 16.10 -4.67
CA ASP A 308 11.35 15.93 -3.22
C ASP A 308 10.12 16.50 -2.50
N VAL A 309 9.15 15.63 -2.23
CA VAL A 309 7.88 15.98 -1.57
C VAL A 309 8.11 16.49 -0.15
N LEU A 310 9.07 15.91 0.59
CA LEU A 310 9.38 16.33 1.97
C LEU A 310 10.05 17.70 2.01
N ALA A 311 10.99 17.97 1.10
CA ALA A 311 11.59 19.32 0.99
C ALA A 311 10.53 20.37 0.62
N ARG A 312 9.62 20.02 -0.30
CA ARG A 312 8.51 20.90 -0.69
C ARG A 312 7.55 21.14 0.47
N MET A 313 7.23 20.12 1.25
CA MET A 313 6.44 20.26 2.47
C MET A 313 7.12 21.20 3.47
N ARG A 314 8.41 21.02 3.74
CA ARG A 314 9.18 21.90 4.64
C ARG A 314 9.12 23.36 4.18
N GLU A 315 9.26 23.61 2.89
CA GLU A 315 9.17 24.97 2.33
C GLU A 315 7.79 25.61 2.61
N PHE A 316 6.70 24.90 2.39
CA PHE A 316 5.36 25.40 2.65
C PHE A 316 5.02 25.57 4.13
N ASN A 317 5.67 24.79 5.01
CA ASN A 317 5.38 24.78 6.45
C ASN A 317 6.43 25.48 7.32
N LYS A 318 7.44 26.12 6.74
CA LYS A 318 8.57 26.74 7.46
C LYS A 318 8.19 27.74 8.57
N CYS A 319 7.00 28.32 8.50
CA CYS A 319 6.49 29.24 9.51
C CYS A 319 5.60 28.58 10.56
N ARG A 320 5.35 27.28 10.48
CA ARG A 320 4.50 26.55 11.45
C ARG A 320 5.29 26.24 12.71
N ASN A 321 4.62 26.36 13.84
CA ASN A 321 5.15 25.83 15.10
C ASN A 321 5.17 24.29 15.03
N LEU A 322 6.33 23.69 15.32
CA LEU A 322 6.52 22.25 15.33
C LEU A 322 6.47 21.65 16.75
N THR A 323 6.08 22.46 17.76
CA THR A 323 5.90 21.99 19.14
C THR A 323 4.44 22.10 19.54
N ILE A 324 3.97 21.09 20.27
CA ILE A 324 2.66 21.04 20.92
C ILE A 324 2.92 21.06 22.42
N ASP A 325 2.39 22.07 23.10
CA ASP A 325 2.51 22.25 24.56
C ASP A 325 1.50 21.37 25.30
#